data_e42cc4607044b805c3045d79d6cd092b
#
_entry.id   e42cc4607044b805c3045d79d6cd092b
#
_cell.length_a   1.000
_cell.length_b   1.000
_cell.length_c   1.000
_cell.angle_alpha   90.00
_cell.angle_beta   90.00
_cell.angle_gamma   90.00
#
_symmetry.space_group_name_H-M   'P 1'
#
loop_
_entity.id
_entity.type
_entity.pdbx_description
1 polymer ?
#
loop_
_entity_poly.entity_id
_entity_poly.type
_entity_poly.pdbx_seq_one_letter_code
_entity_poly.pdbx_strand_id
1 'polypeptide(L)'
;MRTRWLALAAVTLSTWLVVRALAGEGAALPEPVFTKLVDGDAAFLKKVLAKGKLTDKVERKVKAVALMIAAYSQANIAQGNAATLRDTALDLIKAVEGKKMAEAKAMAAKLSAKIKPEPGRKATVVALHPHLKFEYLMRQFSGEVIGGFGLERELESLVEQKGPLDAGQKDKALALAYKIAIISQLAQAYPPPNNMKNKEWLTFGRNTHAAALDLANAIKGGQNIGGAADKLSLSCTKCHDVFKHN
;
A
#
# COMPACT_ATOMS: atom_id res chain seq x y z
N MET A 1 -0.25 -31.24 -34.47
CA MET A 1 0.00 -29.77 -34.26
C MET A 1 -1.13 -29.07 -33.49
N ARG A 2 -1.86 -29.70 -32.55
CA ARG A 2 -3.02 -29.07 -31.83
C ARG A 2 -2.82 -28.84 -30.33
N THR A 3 -1.70 -29.21 -29.76
CA THR A 3 -1.48 -29.19 -28.29
C THR A 3 -0.71 -27.97 -27.75
N ARG A 4 -0.16 -27.09 -28.61
CA ARG A 4 0.63 -25.92 -28.16
C ARG A 4 -0.18 -24.64 -27.85
N TRP A 5 -1.45 -24.58 -28.25
CA TRP A 5 -2.29 -23.38 -28.05
C TRP A 5 -2.99 -23.34 -26.69
N LEU A 6 -3.17 -24.48 -26.02
CA LEU A 6 -3.85 -24.55 -24.72
C LEU A 6 -2.95 -24.06 -23.55
N ALA A 7 -1.63 -24.18 -23.67
CA ALA A 7 -0.71 -23.73 -22.63
C ALA A 7 -0.57 -22.20 -22.54
N LEU A 8 -0.70 -21.48 -23.67
CA LEU A 8 -0.64 -20.02 -23.70
C LEU A 8 -1.91 -19.35 -23.13
N ALA A 9 -3.07 -20.00 -23.29
CA ALA A 9 -4.33 -19.48 -22.76
C ALA A 9 -4.42 -19.56 -21.21
N ALA A 10 -3.79 -20.57 -20.60
CA ALA A 10 -3.81 -20.74 -19.14
C ALA A 10 -2.92 -19.70 -18.42
N VAL A 11 -1.81 -19.30 -19.00
CA VAL A 11 -0.91 -18.29 -18.41
C VAL A 11 -1.52 -16.89 -18.50
N THR A 12 -2.24 -16.58 -19.58
CA THR A 12 -2.93 -15.28 -19.72
C THR A 12 -4.14 -15.15 -18.82
N LEU A 13 -4.86 -16.25 -18.53
CA LEU A 13 -6.01 -16.22 -17.60
C LEU A 13 -5.57 -15.99 -16.14
N SER A 14 -4.44 -16.56 -15.72
CA SER A 14 -3.96 -16.40 -14.35
C SER A 14 -3.46 -14.97 -14.07
N THR A 15 -2.80 -14.34 -15.03
CA THR A 15 -2.39 -12.92 -14.93
C THR A 15 -3.60 -11.97 -14.95
N TRP A 16 -4.65 -12.29 -15.71
CA TRP A 16 -5.89 -11.52 -15.75
C TRP A 16 -6.69 -11.58 -14.43
N LEU A 17 -6.70 -12.74 -13.76
CA LEU A 17 -7.37 -12.91 -12.47
C LEU A 17 -6.66 -12.13 -11.34
N VAL A 18 -5.32 -12.10 -11.33
CA VAL A 18 -4.56 -11.31 -10.35
C VAL A 18 -4.73 -9.80 -10.61
N VAL A 19 -4.76 -9.38 -11.87
CA VAL A 19 -5.02 -7.98 -12.24
C VAL A 19 -6.45 -7.57 -11.88
N ARG A 20 -7.44 -8.44 -12.02
CA ARG A 20 -8.83 -8.18 -11.58
C ARG A 20 -8.99 -8.11 -10.07
N ALA A 21 -8.26 -8.92 -9.31
CA ALA A 21 -8.27 -8.85 -7.84
C ALA A 21 -7.72 -7.51 -7.32
N LEU A 22 -6.79 -6.90 -8.05
CA LEU A 22 -6.29 -5.54 -7.74
C LEU A 22 -7.20 -4.42 -8.25
N ALA A 23 -8.06 -4.72 -9.24
CA ALA A 23 -8.91 -3.71 -9.90
C ALA A 23 -10.39 -3.82 -9.55
N GLY A 24 -10.85 -4.91 -8.94
CA GLY A 24 -12.27 -5.25 -8.99
C GLY A 24 -13.04 -5.31 -7.69
N GLU A 25 -12.41 -5.47 -6.53
CA GLU A 25 -13.13 -5.61 -5.25
C GLU A 25 -12.47 -4.93 -4.06
N GLY A 26 -11.34 -4.27 -4.23
CA GLY A 26 -10.81 -3.35 -3.23
C GLY A 26 -11.72 -2.12 -3.19
N ALA A 27 -12.47 -1.94 -2.13
CA ALA A 27 -13.28 -0.74 -1.96
C ALA A 27 -12.41 0.50 -2.18
N ALA A 28 -12.80 1.37 -3.10
CA ALA A 28 -12.14 2.64 -3.30
C ALA A 28 -11.99 3.34 -1.94
N LEU A 29 -10.85 3.96 -1.71
CA LEU A 29 -10.65 4.73 -0.48
C LEU A 29 -11.67 5.86 -0.41
N PRO A 30 -12.35 6.08 0.72
CA PRO A 30 -13.17 7.27 0.89
C PRO A 30 -12.34 8.53 0.63
N GLU A 31 -12.93 9.50 -0.06
CA GLU A 31 -12.21 10.70 -0.52
C GLU A 31 -11.43 11.42 0.60
N PRO A 32 -11.97 11.65 1.81
CA PRO A 32 -11.20 12.27 2.89
C PRO A 32 -9.99 11.44 3.34
N VAL A 33 -10.11 10.10 3.32
CA VAL A 33 -9.01 9.18 3.66
C VAL A 33 -7.96 9.19 2.56
N PHE A 34 -8.37 9.11 1.30
CA PHE A 34 -7.49 9.19 0.15
C PHE A 34 -6.65 10.47 0.19
N THR A 35 -7.30 11.62 0.34
CA THR A 35 -6.64 12.92 0.44
C THR A 35 -5.62 12.95 1.58
N LYS A 36 -6.02 12.50 2.77
CA LYS A 36 -5.15 12.48 3.95
C LYS A 36 -3.92 11.59 3.76
N LEU A 37 -4.10 10.39 3.21
CA LEU A 37 -3.00 9.46 2.94
C LEU A 37 -2.04 10.02 1.89
N VAL A 38 -2.56 10.50 0.77
CA VAL A 38 -1.73 11.05 -0.32
C VAL A 38 -0.98 12.29 0.13
N ASP A 39 -1.66 13.27 0.72
CA ASP A 39 -1.02 14.53 1.10
C ASP A 39 -0.04 14.36 2.26
N GLY A 40 -0.33 13.45 3.22
CA GLY A 40 0.59 13.08 4.29
C GLY A 40 1.88 12.43 3.78
N ASP A 41 1.73 11.43 2.92
CA ASP A 41 2.86 10.73 2.31
C ASP A 41 3.65 11.67 1.35
N ALA A 42 2.98 12.55 0.60
CA ALA A 42 3.63 13.57 -0.24
C ALA A 42 4.43 14.59 0.59
N ALA A 43 3.88 15.05 1.71
CA ALA A 43 4.59 15.94 2.63
C ALA A 43 5.85 15.30 3.20
N PHE A 44 5.76 14.00 3.57
CA PHE A 44 6.92 13.22 3.99
C PHE A 44 7.99 13.15 2.90
N LEU A 45 7.62 12.85 1.65
CA LEU A 45 8.56 12.79 0.52
C LEU A 45 9.26 14.13 0.29
N LYS A 46 8.52 15.22 0.29
CA LYS A 46 9.08 16.59 0.16
C LYS A 46 10.10 16.88 1.25
N LYS A 47 9.76 16.58 2.52
CA LYS A 47 10.64 16.77 3.68
C LYS A 47 11.93 15.95 3.59
N VAL A 48 11.83 14.69 3.19
CA VAL A 48 12.98 13.78 3.11
C VAL A 48 13.91 14.18 1.96
N LEU A 49 13.37 14.48 0.79
CA LEU A 49 14.15 14.86 -0.39
C LEU A 49 14.75 16.28 -0.27
N ALA A 50 14.15 17.17 0.51
CA ALA A 50 14.72 18.49 0.80
C ALA A 50 16.13 18.41 1.41
N LYS A 51 16.43 17.37 2.21
CA LYS A 51 17.73 17.14 2.85
C LYS A 51 18.89 16.90 1.86
N GLY A 52 18.61 16.67 0.60
CA GLY A 52 19.59 16.69 -0.49
C GLY A 52 20.51 15.48 -0.60
N LYS A 53 20.33 14.42 0.21
CA LYS A 53 21.15 13.20 0.16
C LYS A 53 20.28 11.95 -0.06
N LEU A 54 20.55 11.19 -1.13
CA LEU A 54 19.98 9.88 -1.39
C LEU A 54 20.93 8.80 -0.84
N THR A 55 20.88 8.57 0.47
CA THR A 55 21.48 7.36 1.04
C THR A 55 20.56 6.16 0.74
N ASP A 56 21.08 4.94 0.78
CA ASP A 56 20.28 3.73 0.55
C ASP A 56 19.06 3.64 1.48
N LYS A 57 19.19 4.12 2.72
CA LYS A 57 18.07 4.21 3.67
C LYS A 57 17.01 5.19 3.20
N VAL A 58 17.41 6.36 2.71
CA VAL A 58 16.51 7.41 2.19
C VAL A 58 15.84 6.92 0.91
N GLU A 59 16.60 6.33 -0.01
CA GLU A 59 16.06 5.77 -1.25
C GLU A 59 14.96 4.75 -0.97
N ARG A 60 15.23 3.76 -0.11
CA ARG A 60 14.23 2.75 0.26
C ARG A 60 12.96 3.37 0.84
N LYS A 61 13.09 4.35 1.74
CA LYS A 61 11.94 5.06 2.31
C LYS A 61 11.14 5.81 1.25
N VAL A 62 11.82 6.55 0.37
CA VAL A 62 11.16 7.30 -0.71
C VAL A 62 10.41 6.35 -1.64
N LYS A 63 11.05 5.25 -2.06
CA LYS A 63 10.42 4.24 -2.92
C LYS A 63 9.20 3.60 -2.26
N ALA A 64 9.28 3.25 -0.98
CA ALA A 64 8.15 2.65 -0.26
C ALA A 64 6.96 3.61 -0.18
N VAL A 65 7.19 4.88 0.16
CA VAL A 65 6.12 5.88 0.25
C VAL A 65 5.54 6.22 -1.12
N ALA A 66 6.39 6.39 -2.14
CA ALA A 66 5.93 6.64 -3.50
C ALA A 66 5.08 5.47 -4.03
N LEU A 67 5.47 4.21 -3.75
CA LEU A 67 4.68 3.03 -4.08
C LEU A 67 3.32 3.05 -3.38
N MET A 68 3.25 3.49 -2.12
CA MET A 68 1.97 3.59 -1.42
C MET A 68 1.06 4.64 -2.07
N ILE A 69 1.59 5.81 -2.46
CA ILE A 69 0.81 6.82 -3.21
C ILE A 69 0.31 6.22 -4.53
N ALA A 70 1.15 5.47 -5.26
CA ALA A 70 0.73 4.80 -6.48
C ALA A 70 -0.40 3.77 -6.22
N ALA A 71 -0.31 3.04 -5.11
CA ALA A 71 -1.32 2.05 -4.72
C ALA A 71 -2.66 2.68 -4.31
N TYR A 72 -2.63 3.77 -3.51
CA TYR A 72 -3.85 4.53 -3.19
C TYR A 72 -4.53 5.06 -4.45
N SER A 73 -3.72 5.58 -5.38
CA SER A 73 -4.22 6.09 -6.65
C SER A 73 -4.82 4.99 -7.52
N GLN A 74 -4.19 3.81 -7.53
CA GLN A 74 -4.72 2.68 -8.29
C GLN A 74 -6.01 2.12 -7.69
N ALA A 75 -6.16 2.09 -6.36
CA ALA A 75 -7.41 1.75 -5.70
C ALA A 75 -8.54 2.73 -6.06
N ASN A 76 -8.18 3.97 -6.37
CA ASN A 76 -9.12 5.04 -6.74
C ASN A 76 -9.05 5.39 -8.23
N ILE A 77 -8.68 4.45 -9.10
CA ILE A 77 -8.33 4.70 -10.51
C ILE A 77 -9.48 5.32 -11.34
N ALA A 78 -10.71 5.19 -10.90
CA ALA A 78 -11.87 5.83 -11.53
C ALA A 78 -11.91 7.36 -11.30
N GLN A 79 -11.17 7.89 -10.34
CA GLN A 79 -11.06 9.34 -10.13
C GLN A 79 -10.18 9.95 -11.23
N GLY A 80 -10.59 11.12 -11.74
CA GLY A 80 -9.98 11.72 -12.95
C GLY A 80 -8.47 12.05 -12.82
N ASN A 81 -7.95 12.26 -11.61
CA ASN A 81 -6.53 12.57 -11.38
C ASN A 81 -5.70 11.35 -10.91
N ALA A 82 -6.33 10.24 -10.60
CA ALA A 82 -5.66 9.08 -9.98
C ALA A 82 -4.58 8.47 -10.89
N ALA A 83 -4.82 8.38 -12.18
CA ALA A 83 -3.82 7.91 -13.13
C ALA A 83 -2.57 8.78 -13.14
N THR A 84 -2.74 10.11 -13.17
CA THR A 84 -1.63 11.07 -13.11
C THR A 84 -0.84 10.95 -11.81
N LEU A 85 -1.54 10.85 -10.69
CA LEU A 85 -0.93 10.72 -9.38
C LEU A 85 -0.12 9.42 -9.26
N ARG A 86 -0.69 8.30 -9.68
CA ARG A 86 0.00 7.00 -9.72
C ARG A 86 1.28 7.07 -10.55
N ASP A 87 1.16 7.56 -11.78
CA ASP A 87 2.28 7.57 -12.71
C ASP A 87 3.37 8.55 -12.26
N THR A 88 3.01 9.71 -11.69
CA THR A 88 3.97 10.64 -11.08
C THR A 88 4.72 10.00 -9.91
N ALA A 89 4.04 9.19 -9.10
CA ALA A 89 4.68 8.46 -8.01
C ALA A 89 5.63 7.36 -8.52
N LEU A 90 5.27 6.67 -9.61
CA LEU A 90 6.15 5.69 -10.26
C LEU A 90 7.35 6.37 -10.95
N ASP A 91 7.17 7.53 -11.55
CA ASP A 91 8.27 8.31 -12.12
C ASP A 91 9.23 8.81 -11.03
N LEU A 92 8.72 9.16 -9.84
CA LEU A 92 9.55 9.46 -8.67
C LEU A 92 10.42 8.25 -8.28
N ILE A 93 9.88 7.04 -8.26
CA ILE A 93 10.65 5.82 -7.98
C ILE A 93 11.81 5.69 -8.97
N LYS A 94 11.55 5.82 -10.28
CA LYS A 94 12.57 5.76 -11.32
C LYS A 94 13.64 6.84 -11.17
N ALA A 95 13.24 8.07 -10.85
CA ALA A 95 14.18 9.18 -10.63
C ALA A 95 15.12 8.89 -9.45
N VAL A 96 14.61 8.30 -8.38
CA VAL A 96 15.40 7.92 -7.21
C VAL A 96 16.33 6.75 -7.51
N GLU A 97 15.90 5.74 -8.25
CA GLU A 97 16.73 4.63 -8.72
C GLU A 97 17.87 5.11 -9.62
N GLY A 98 17.60 6.06 -10.49
CA GLY A 98 18.60 6.72 -11.34
C GLY A 98 19.49 7.72 -10.60
N LYS A 99 19.36 7.87 -9.26
CA LYS A 99 20.08 8.89 -8.44
C LYS A 99 19.86 10.33 -8.92
N LYS A 100 18.78 10.61 -9.60
CA LYS A 100 18.44 11.91 -10.20
C LYS A 100 17.69 12.80 -9.21
N MET A 101 18.42 13.37 -8.26
CA MET A 101 17.85 14.14 -7.15
C MET A 101 16.96 15.31 -7.59
N ALA A 102 17.36 16.05 -8.62
CA ALA A 102 16.56 17.19 -9.11
C ALA A 102 15.20 16.73 -9.66
N GLU A 103 15.19 15.66 -10.47
CA GLU A 103 13.96 15.05 -10.99
C GLU A 103 13.11 14.51 -9.85
N ALA A 104 13.71 13.81 -8.88
CA ALA A 104 12.99 13.28 -7.72
C ALA A 104 12.30 14.39 -6.90
N LYS A 105 12.98 15.51 -6.66
CA LYS A 105 12.40 16.68 -5.99
C LYS A 105 11.24 17.27 -6.81
N ALA A 106 11.40 17.41 -8.12
CA ALA A 106 10.38 17.94 -9.00
C ALA A 106 9.12 17.05 -9.02
N MET A 107 9.29 15.70 -9.07
CA MET A 107 8.16 14.77 -8.99
C MET A 107 7.47 14.84 -7.63
N ALA A 108 8.24 14.82 -6.53
CA ALA A 108 7.67 14.92 -5.19
C ALA A 108 6.90 16.25 -4.96
N ALA A 109 7.36 17.34 -5.56
CA ALA A 109 6.66 18.63 -5.48
C ALA A 109 5.27 18.59 -6.13
N LYS A 110 5.11 17.83 -7.21
CA LYS A 110 3.82 17.64 -7.92
C LYS A 110 2.82 16.77 -7.16
N LEU A 111 3.30 15.84 -6.31
CA LEU A 111 2.43 14.89 -5.60
C LEU A 111 1.49 15.62 -4.63
N SER A 112 0.20 15.46 -4.86
CA SER A 112 -0.90 15.94 -4.01
C SER A 112 -2.18 15.25 -4.45
N ALA A 113 -3.11 15.03 -3.53
CA ALA A 113 -4.45 14.54 -3.85
C ALA A 113 -5.21 15.45 -4.83
N LYS A 114 -4.80 16.72 -4.94
CA LYS A 114 -5.35 17.72 -5.86
C LYS A 114 -4.55 17.90 -7.16
N ILE A 115 -3.64 16.96 -7.49
CA ILE A 115 -2.89 17.02 -8.76
C ILE A 115 -3.84 17.12 -9.94
N LYS A 116 -3.52 18.00 -10.89
CA LYS A 116 -4.34 18.12 -12.10
C LYS A 116 -4.12 16.92 -13.03
N PRO A 117 -5.18 16.38 -13.64
CA PRO A 117 -5.04 15.33 -14.64
C PRO A 117 -4.11 15.75 -15.78
N GLU A 118 -3.18 14.89 -16.15
CA GLU A 118 -2.32 15.08 -17.32
C GLU A 118 -2.94 14.36 -18.53
N PRO A 119 -3.01 15.00 -19.70
CA PRO A 119 -3.46 14.34 -20.93
C PRO A 119 -2.63 13.10 -21.26
N GLY A 120 -3.29 12.04 -21.74
CA GLY A 120 -2.62 10.79 -22.15
C GLY A 120 -2.33 9.79 -21.02
N ARG A 121 -2.49 10.16 -19.75
CA ARG A 121 -2.41 9.19 -18.64
C ARG A 121 -3.65 8.29 -18.65
N LYS A 122 -3.42 6.96 -18.73
CA LYS A 122 -4.51 5.98 -18.85
C LYS A 122 -4.98 5.50 -17.49
N ALA A 123 -6.28 5.50 -17.27
CA ALA A 123 -6.92 4.91 -16.09
C ALA A 123 -6.94 3.36 -16.15
N THR A 124 -5.81 2.74 -16.46
CA THR A 124 -5.62 1.29 -16.50
C THR A 124 -4.86 0.83 -15.29
N VAL A 125 -5.18 -0.35 -14.79
CA VAL A 125 -4.42 -0.98 -13.70
C VAL A 125 -3.04 -1.39 -14.20
N VAL A 126 -2.01 -1.10 -13.40
CA VAL A 126 -0.62 -1.48 -13.68
C VAL A 126 -0.06 -2.36 -12.57
N ALA A 127 0.92 -3.19 -12.88
CA ALA A 127 1.61 -3.98 -11.87
C ALA A 127 2.52 -3.07 -11.03
N LEU A 128 2.26 -3.00 -9.73
CA LEU A 128 3.03 -2.16 -8.81
C LEU A 128 4.17 -2.94 -8.11
N HIS A 129 4.02 -4.25 -7.93
CA HIS A 129 4.97 -5.09 -7.19
C HIS A 129 6.41 -5.08 -7.76
N PRO A 130 6.68 -4.87 -9.06
CA PRO A 130 8.06 -4.84 -9.56
C PRO A 130 8.87 -3.62 -9.09
N HIS A 131 8.20 -2.56 -8.62
CA HIS A 131 8.84 -1.30 -8.25
C HIS A 131 9.43 -1.27 -6.83
N LEU A 132 9.16 -2.28 -6.01
CA LEU A 132 9.69 -2.37 -4.65
C LEU A 132 9.83 -3.83 -4.24
N LYS A 133 10.91 -4.18 -3.54
CA LYS A 133 11.05 -5.51 -2.93
C LYS A 133 10.03 -5.68 -1.80
N PHE A 134 9.45 -6.88 -1.67
CA PHE A 134 8.46 -7.20 -0.63
C PHE A 134 8.93 -6.86 0.79
N GLU A 135 10.18 -7.13 1.10
CA GLU A 135 10.79 -6.78 2.39
C GLU A 135 10.63 -5.29 2.74
N TYR A 136 10.78 -4.40 1.76
CA TYR A 136 10.64 -2.95 2.00
C TYR A 136 9.19 -2.52 2.15
N LEU A 137 8.25 -3.24 1.53
CA LEU A 137 6.83 -3.05 1.77
C LEU A 137 6.49 -3.43 3.23
N MET A 138 6.98 -4.57 3.71
CA MET A 138 6.75 -5.04 5.09
C MET A 138 7.46 -4.16 6.14
N ARG A 139 8.59 -3.56 5.82
CA ARG A 139 9.27 -2.62 6.73
C ARG A 139 8.45 -1.40 7.13
N GLN A 140 7.36 -1.10 6.45
CA GLN A 140 6.48 -0.02 6.88
C GLN A 140 5.86 -0.27 8.27
N PHE A 141 5.69 -1.53 8.66
CA PHE A 141 5.22 -1.92 9.99
C PHE A 141 6.24 -1.66 11.08
N SER A 142 7.52 -1.77 10.78
CA SER A 142 8.62 -1.61 11.73
C SER A 142 8.77 -0.17 12.22
N GLY A 143 9.41 0.01 13.38
CA GLY A 143 9.69 1.33 13.95
C GLY A 143 10.61 2.20 13.09
N GLU A 144 10.53 3.51 13.27
CA GLU A 144 11.31 4.50 12.51
C GLU A 144 12.83 4.31 12.61
N VAL A 145 13.33 3.82 13.75
CA VAL A 145 14.76 3.58 14.00
C VAL A 145 15.34 2.63 12.96
N ILE A 146 14.60 1.55 12.65
CA ILE A 146 15.02 0.56 11.67
C ILE A 146 14.52 0.85 10.25
N GLY A 147 13.93 2.02 10.05
CA GLY A 147 13.59 2.54 8.73
C GLY A 147 12.14 2.36 8.31
N GLY A 148 11.27 1.91 9.20
CA GLY A 148 9.83 1.79 9.00
C GLY A 148 9.04 3.06 9.33
N PHE A 149 7.72 2.93 9.42
CA PHE A 149 6.76 3.98 9.73
C PHE A 149 5.98 3.72 11.02
N GLY A 150 6.28 2.61 11.72
CA GLY A 150 5.69 2.30 13.02
C GLY A 150 4.24 1.85 12.97
N LEU A 151 3.75 1.33 11.83
CA LEU A 151 2.34 0.92 11.69
C LEU A 151 1.95 -0.17 12.69
N GLU A 152 2.88 -1.07 13.05
CA GLU A 152 2.67 -2.10 14.08
C GLU A 152 2.35 -1.45 15.43
N ARG A 153 3.18 -0.51 15.89
CA ARG A 153 2.97 0.22 17.14
C ARG A 153 1.67 1.03 17.15
N GLU A 154 1.31 1.64 16.02
CA GLU A 154 0.05 2.35 15.89
C GLU A 154 -1.14 1.38 16.01
N LEU A 155 -1.05 0.17 15.44
CA LEU A 155 -2.06 -0.87 15.56
C LEU A 155 -2.17 -1.37 17.00
N GLU A 156 -1.05 -1.65 17.66
CA GLU A 156 -1.02 -2.06 19.08
C GLU A 156 -1.70 -1.03 19.99
N SER A 157 -1.47 0.26 19.74
CA SER A 157 -2.15 1.32 20.51
C SER A 157 -3.67 1.32 20.35
N LEU A 158 -4.19 0.83 19.21
CA LEU A 158 -5.63 0.65 18.99
C LEU A 158 -6.18 -0.61 19.67
N VAL A 159 -5.37 -1.67 19.81
CA VAL A 159 -5.76 -2.86 20.60
C VAL A 159 -5.97 -2.50 22.07
N GLU A 160 -5.13 -1.62 22.60
CA GLU A 160 -5.22 -1.15 23.99
C GLU A 160 -6.31 -0.09 24.22
N GLN A 161 -6.96 0.38 23.16
CA GLN A 161 -7.95 1.46 23.23
C GLN A 161 -9.21 1.03 23.98
N LYS A 162 -9.48 1.65 25.13
CA LYS A 162 -10.63 1.30 26.00
C LYS A 162 -11.81 2.26 25.86
N GLY A 163 -11.64 3.41 25.24
CA GLY A 163 -12.66 4.45 25.13
C GLY A 163 -12.90 4.91 23.70
N PRO A 164 -13.85 5.83 23.49
CA PRO A 164 -14.08 6.39 22.17
C PRO A 164 -12.87 7.20 21.71
N LEU A 165 -12.61 7.17 20.40
CA LEU A 165 -11.59 8.01 19.77
C LEU A 165 -12.13 9.44 19.58
N ASP A 166 -11.31 10.44 19.86
CA ASP A 166 -11.60 11.80 19.41
C ASP A 166 -11.53 11.92 17.88
N ALA A 167 -11.96 13.03 17.31
CA ALA A 167 -12.00 13.21 15.86
C ALA A 167 -10.60 13.05 15.21
N GLY A 168 -9.56 13.59 15.83
CA GLY A 168 -8.19 13.49 15.31
C GLY A 168 -7.61 12.07 15.38
N GLN A 169 -7.90 11.37 16.47
CA GLN A 169 -7.55 9.97 16.66
C GLN A 169 -8.31 9.06 15.68
N LYS A 170 -9.62 9.29 15.50
CA LYS A 170 -10.47 8.57 14.55
C LYS A 170 -9.93 8.67 13.14
N ASP A 171 -9.56 9.85 12.73
CA ASP A 171 -8.98 10.08 11.41
C ASP A 171 -7.64 9.37 11.21
N LYS A 172 -6.74 9.39 12.20
CA LYS A 172 -5.46 8.67 12.15
C LYS A 172 -5.68 7.16 12.10
N ALA A 173 -6.57 6.64 12.93
CA ALA A 173 -6.91 5.23 12.97
C ALA A 173 -7.54 4.75 11.65
N LEU A 174 -8.42 5.55 11.03
CA LEU A 174 -8.96 5.25 9.71
C LEU A 174 -7.85 5.20 8.63
N ALA A 175 -6.96 6.18 8.64
CA ALA A 175 -5.83 6.20 7.71
C ALA A 175 -4.93 4.96 7.89
N LEU A 176 -4.63 4.55 9.14
CA LEU A 176 -3.90 3.35 9.46
C LEU A 176 -4.59 2.09 8.91
N ALA A 177 -5.88 1.91 9.22
CA ALA A 177 -6.64 0.74 8.78
C ALA A 177 -6.64 0.59 7.25
N TYR A 178 -6.92 1.67 6.53
CA TYR A 178 -6.87 1.65 5.06
C TYR A 178 -5.46 1.48 4.51
N LYS A 179 -4.43 2.05 5.15
CA LYS A 179 -3.04 1.83 4.75
C LYS A 179 -2.67 0.35 4.85
N ILE A 180 -3.03 -0.32 5.94
CA ILE A 180 -2.81 -1.76 6.11
C ILE A 180 -3.60 -2.57 5.09
N ALA A 181 -4.86 -2.21 4.79
CA ALA A 181 -5.65 -2.86 3.76
C ALA A 181 -4.95 -2.80 2.38
N ILE A 182 -4.45 -1.65 1.97
CA ILE A 182 -3.72 -1.48 0.71
C ILE A 182 -2.40 -2.26 0.71
N ILE A 183 -1.64 -2.26 1.81
CA ILE A 183 -0.41 -3.07 1.92
C ILE A 183 -0.73 -4.56 1.76
N SER A 184 -1.78 -5.05 2.43
CA SER A 184 -2.21 -6.45 2.35
C SER A 184 -2.66 -6.84 0.93
N GLN A 185 -3.30 -5.94 0.22
CA GLN A 185 -3.68 -6.12 -1.17
C GLN A 185 -2.45 -6.16 -2.08
N LEU A 186 -1.51 -5.24 -1.93
CA LEU A 186 -0.24 -5.24 -2.66
C LEU A 186 0.58 -6.50 -2.39
N ALA A 187 0.63 -6.96 -1.15
CA ALA A 187 1.36 -8.16 -0.75
C ALA A 187 0.94 -9.40 -1.55
N GLN A 188 -0.33 -9.51 -1.91
CA GLN A 188 -0.85 -10.63 -2.71
C GLN A 188 -0.28 -10.67 -4.13
N ALA A 189 0.23 -9.56 -4.67
CA ALA A 189 0.85 -9.50 -5.99
C ALA A 189 2.31 -9.98 -5.99
N TYR A 190 2.93 -10.14 -4.82
CA TYR A 190 4.28 -10.68 -4.69
C TYR A 190 4.25 -12.21 -4.66
N PRO A 191 5.29 -12.87 -5.20
CA PRO A 191 5.42 -14.31 -5.04
C PRO A 191 5.55 -14.66 -3.55
N PRO A 192 4.97 -15.79 -3.10
CA PRO A 192 5.13 -16.23 -1.73
C PRO A 192 6.61 -16.51 -1.44
N PRO A 193 7.12 -16.17 -0.26
CA PRO A 193 8.47 -16.53 0.14
C PRO A 193 8.61 -18.05 0.26
N ASN A 194 9.82 -18.59 0.02
CA ASN A 194 10.22 -19.96 0.36
C ASN A 194 9.36 -21.10 -0.22
N ASN A 195 9.04 -21.09 -1.52
CA ASN A 195 8.33 -22.18 -2.22
C ASN A 195 6.94 -22.55 -1.64
N MET A 196 6.30 -21.65 -0.92
CA MET A 196 4.99 -21.87 -0.30
C MET A 196 3.86 -21.89 -1.31
N LYS A 197 2.77 -22.57 -0.96
CA LYS A 197 1.60 -22.67 -1.80
C LYS A 197 0.96 -21.30 -2.00
N ASN A 198 0.90 -20.85 -3.24
CA ASN A 198 0.28 -19.60 -3.65
C ASN A 198 -1.13 -19.39 -3.01
N LYS A 199 -1.89 -20.48 -2.83
CA LYS A 199 -3.22 -20.43 -2.22
C LYS A 199 -3.19 -19.96 -0.76
N GLU A 200 -2.24 -20.42 0.04
CA GLU A 200 -2.09 -20.01 1.44
C GLU A 200 -1.68 -18.54 1.54
N TRP A 201 -0.67 -18.14 0.76
CA TRP A 201 -0.24 -16.75 0.66
C TRP A 201 -1.40 -15.80 0.35
N LEU A 202 -2.16 -16.09 -0.71
CA LEU A 202 -3.32 -15.30 -1.08
C LEU A 202 -4.41 -15.31 -0.02
N THR A 203 -4.57 -16.42 0.73
CA THR A 203 -5.54 -16.50 1.82
C THR A 203 -5.16 -15.59 2.98
N PHE A 204 -3.88 -15.59 3.41
CA PHE A 204 -3.40 -14.66 4.43
C PHE A 204 -3.55 -13.20 4.01
N GLY A 205 -3.17 -12.85 2.79
CA GLY A 205 -3.34 -11.50 2.27
C GLY A 205 -4.79 -11.03 2.27
N ARG A 206 -5.73 -11.89 1.83
CA ARG A 206 -7.17 -11.59 1.87
C ARG A 206 -7.71 -11.45 3.29
N ASN A 207 -7.32 -12.34 4.20
CA ASN A 207 -7.77 -12.28 5.58
C ASN A 207 -7.29 -11.00 6.28
N THR A 208 -6.04 -10.61 6.08
CA THR A 208 -5.50 -9.37 6.63
C THR A 208 -6.18 -8.13 6.01
N HIS A 209 -6.41 -8.16 4.70
CA HIS A 209 -7.17 -7.09 4.02
C HIS A 209 -8.59 -6.95 4.59
N ALA A 210 -9.32 -8.06 4.73
CA ALA A 210 -10.67 -8.04 5.30
C ALA A 210 -10.66 -7.54 6.75
N ALA A 211 -9.74 -8.01 7.59
CA ALA A 211 -9.61 -7.56 8.98
C ALA A 211 -9.29 -6.06 9.09
N ALA A 212 -8.49 -5.53 8.16
CA ALA A 212 -8.20 -4.10 8.11
C ALA A 212 -9.44 -3.26 7.72
N LEU A 213 -10.26 -3.75 6.79
CA LEU A 213 -11.54 -3.10 6.46
C LEU A 213 -12.56 -3.23 7.60
N ASP A 214 -12.59 -4.36 8.33
CA ASP A 214 -13.41 -4.52 9.53
C ASP A 214 -13.02 -3.47 10.59
N LEU A 215 -11.71 -3.26 10.82
CA LEU A 215 -11.23 -2.21 11.71
C LEU A 215 -11.67 -0.81 11.24
N ALA A 216 -11.55 -0.50 9.95
CA ALA A 216 -12.03 0.77 9.41
C ALA A 216 -13.54 0.98 9.67
N ASN A 217 -14.34 -0.07 9.53
CA ASN A 217 -15.79 -0.03 9.80
C ASN A 217 -16.08 0.14 11.30
N ALA A 218 -15.36 -0.56 12.18
CA ALA A 218 -15.46 -0.40 13.63
C ALA A 218 -15.14 1.04 14.06
N ILE A 219 -14.09 1.65 13.49
CA ILE A 219 -13.71 3.03 13.76
C ILE A 219 -14.82 4.00 13.29
N LYS A 220 -15.38 3.80 12.10
CA LYS A 220 -16.49 4.64 11.60
C LYS A 220 -17.71 4.55 12.51
N GLY A 221 -18.07 3.32 12.94
CA GLY A 221 -19.18 3.07 13.84
C GLY A 221 -18.93 3.45 15.30
N GLY A 222 -17.68 3.69 15.69
CA GLY A 222 -17.30 4.00 17.07
C GLY A 222 -17.49 2.84 18.05
N GLN A 223 -17.49 1.59 17.56
CA GLN A 223 -17.79 0.41 18.37
C GLN A 223 -16.74 -0.67 18.20
N ASN A 224 -16.37 -1.33 19.31
CA ASN A 224 -15.45 -2.48 19.33
C ASN A 224 -14.13 -2.27 18.56
N ILE A 225 -13.54 -1.08 18.64
CA ILE A 225 -12.32 -0.73 17.90
C ILE A 225 -11.16 -1.62 18.35
N GLY A 226 -10.96 -1.79 19.67
CA GLY A 226 -9.91 -2.64 20.22
C GLY A 226 -10.02 -4.11 19.75
N GLY A 227 -11.23 -4.68 19.77
CA GLY A 227 -11.45 -6.05 19.29
C GLY A 227 -11.21 -6.21 17.77
N ALA A 228 -11.54 -5.21 16.97
CA ALA A 228 -11.24 -5.23 15.53
C ALA A 228 -9.73 -5.06 15.27
N ALA A 229 -9.04 -4.22 16.04
CA ALA A 229 -7.60 -4.06 15.97
C ALA A 229 -6.86 -5.33 16.39
N ASP A 230 -7.31 -6.01 17.46
CA ASP A 230 -6.77 -7.31 17.90
C ASP A 230 -6.93 -8.37 16.81
N LYS A 231 -8.12 -8.49 16.21
CA LYS A 231 -8.35 -9.41 15.07
C LYS A 231 -7.39 -9.15 13.91
N LEU A 232 -7.11 -7.89 13.59
CA LEU A 232 -6.15 -7.52 12.55
C LEU A 232 -4.72 -7.89 12.97
N SER A 233 -4.31 -7.60 14.18
CA SER A 233 -3.00 -7.97 14.74
C SER A 233 -2.78 -9.47 14.71
N LEU A 234 -3.77 -10.27 15.13
CA LEU A 234 -3.74 -11.73 15.05
C LEU A 234 -3.62 -12.25 13.61
N SER A 235 -4.21 -11.57 12.62
CA SER A 235 -4.04 -11.96 11.22
C SER A 235 -2.61 -11.76 10.72
N CYS A 236 -1.94 -10.69 11.16
CA CYS A 236 -0.52 -10.44 10.87
C CYS A 236 0.38 -11.49 11.53
N THR A 237 0.14 -11.80 12.80
CA THR A 237 0.88 -12.83 13.55
C THR A 237 0.78 -14.20 12.87
N LYS A 238 -0.42 -14.65 12.54
CA LYS A 238 -0.63 -15.93 11.82
C LYS A 238 0.12 -16.01 10.49
N CYS A 239 0.17 -14.92 9.74
CA CYS A 239 0.96 -14.85 8.52
C CYS A 239 2.46 -14.97 8.82
N HIS A 240 2.96 -14.22 9.82
CA HIS A 240 4.36 -14.23 10.21
C HIS A 240 4.81 -15.58 10.79
N ASP A 241 3.97 -16.29 11.56
CA ASP A 241 4.28 -17.62 12.09
C ASP A 241 4.58 -18.64 10.98
N VAL A 242 3.91 -18.47 9.84
CA VAL A 242 4.09 -19.36 8.68
C VAL A 242 5.25 -18.90 7.78
N PHE A 243 5.43 -17.58 7.59
CA PHE A 243 6.31 -17.05 6.53
C PHE A 243 7.62 -16.43 7.02
N LYS A 244 7.73 -16.05 8.30
CA LYS A 244 8.91 -15.37 8.84
C LYS A 244 9.96 -16.34 9.40
N HIS A 245 9.55 -17.54 9.78
CA HIS A 245 10.39 -18.54 10.44
C HIS A 245 10.81 -19.70 9.52
N ASN A 246 10.46 -19.65 8.24
CA ASN A 246 10.90 -20.56 7.18
C ASN A 246 11.79 -19.76 6.19
#